data_5c0d62fb85d55c15a2bdade5b8aca95f
#
_entry.id   5c0d62fb85d55c15a2bdade5b8aca95f
#
_cell.length_a   1.000
_cell.length_b   1.000
_cell.length_c   1.000
_cell.angle_alpha   90.00
_cell.angle_beta   90.00
_cell.angle_gamma   90.00
#
_symmetry.space_group_name_H-M   'P 1'
#
loop_
_entity.id
_entity.type
_entity.pdbx_description
1 polymer ?
#
loop_
_entity_poly.entity_id
_entity_poly.type
_entity_poly.pdbx_seq_one_letter_code
_entity_poly.pdbx_strand_id
1 'polypeptide(L)'
;MDTSPRQHGYNLFKYVTKEKKDVTNIYFYAILNGLVQLSVPLGIQSIVSFVMGATMATSIYILIAFVVLGTWLVGYFRLKVMQIIEKIQQKIFVEFALAFAEKLPKLNLSATRKYYLPELVNRFFDTQNLQKGISKILLEIPTALIQILFGILLLSFYHPWFLVFGALVIICVIFIFRFTMESGIKSSIDESDKKYDVASWIEDIAASIKTFKLNSKTGAHLSGTDERVVKYLDDRTSHFRVLVFQYKTIIAFKVIITLVMLVIGTYLLVN
;
A
#
# COMPACT_ATOMS: atom_id res chain seq x y z
N MET A 1 16.40 19.66 11.28
CA MET A 1 15.43 20.11 10.27
C MET A 1 14.14 19.34 10.51
N ASP A 2 13.21 19.99 11.16
CA ASP A 2 11.92 19.40 11.54
C ASP A 2 10.98 19.49 10.32
N THR A 3 11.12 18.55 9.40
CA THR A 3 10.24 18.47 8.23
C THR A 3 9.00 17.69 8.62
N SER A 4 7.87 18.37 8.72
CA SER A 4 6.60 17.75 9.07
C SER A 4 6.27 16.58 8.14
N PRO A 5 5.57 15.52 8.60
CA PRO A 5 5.14 14.38 7.77
C PRO A 5 4.41 14.77 6.49
N ARG A 6 3.79 15.95 6.47
CA ARG A 6 3.12 16.53 5.28
C ARG A 6 4.10 16.91 4.16
N GLN A 7 5.33 17.35 4.48
CA GLN A 7 6.33 17.70 3.46
C GLN A 7 6.90 16.46 2.76
N HIS A 8 7.05 15.35 3.48
CA HIS A 8 7.49 14.08 2.89
C HIS A 8 6.46 13.52 1.91
N GLY A 9 5.16 13.55 2.27
CA GLY A 9 4.08 13.16 1.38
C GLY A 9 3.99 14.03 0.12
N TYR A 10 4.17 15.34 0.25
CA TYR A 10 4.14 16.27 -0.87
C TYR A 10 5.26 16.01 -1.88
N ASN A 11 6.46 15.71 -1.41
CA ASN A 11 7.60 15.38 -2.27
C ASN A 11 7.37 14.07 -3.04
N LEU A 12 6.81 13.04 -2.41
CA LEU A 12 6.44 11.79 -3.07
C LEU A 12 5.41 12.00 -4.16
N PHE A 13 4.38 12.78 -3.89
CA PHE A 13 3.34 13.12 -4.86
C PHE A 13 3.93 13.87 -6.08
N LYS A 14 4.94 14.70 -5.86
CA LYS A 14 5.64 15.43 -6.93
C LYS A 14 6.38 14.48 -7.90
N TYR A 15 6.95 13.37 -7.40
CA TYR A 15 7.58 12.36 -8.27
C TYR A 15 6.54 11.59 -9.08
N VAL A 16 5.43 11.20 -8.47
CA VAL A 16 4.33 10.53 -9.16
C VAL A 16 3.70 11.46 -10.22
N THR A 17 3.55 12.76 -9.93
CA THR A 17 3.00 13.73 -10.87
C THR A 17 3.94 14.08 -12.03
N LYS A 18 5.25 13.80 -11.92
CA LYS A 18 6.21 13.98 -13.01
C LYS A 18 5.92 13.00 -14.18
N GLU A 19 5.45 11.80 -13.87
CA GLU A 19 5.10 10.74 -14.84
C GLU A 19 3.60 10.73 -15.17
N LYS A 20 3.01 11.91 -15.44
CA LYS A 20 1.57 12.09 -15.70
C LYS A 20 1.01 11.09 -16.71
N LYS A 21 1.72 10.84 -17.80
CA LYS A 21 1.28 9.93 -18.85
C LYS A 21 1.15 8.48 -18.37
N ASP A 22 2.16 8.00 -17.65
CA ASP A 22 2.17 6.63 -17.12
C ASP A 22 1.10 6.48 -16.02
N VAL A 23 0.93 7.47 -15.16
CA VAL A 23 -0.14 7.50 -14.14
C VAL A 23 -1.53 7.54 -14.80
N THR A 24 -1.74 8.36 -15.81
CA THR A 24 -3.01 8.41 -16.56
C THR A 24 -3.33 7.06 -17.19
N ASN A 25 -2.34 6.39 -17.77
CA ASN A 25 -2.51 5.04 -18.31
C ASN A 25 -2.91 4.01 -17.24
N ILE A 26 -2.35 4.11 -16.02
CA ILE A 26 -2.76 3.27 -14.89
C ILE A 26 -4.25 3.45 -14.59
N TYR A 27 -4.71 4.70 -14.45
CA TYR A 27 -6.13 4.98 -14.20
C TYR A 27 -7.02 4.51 -15.35
N PHE A 28 -6.59 4.70 -16.59
CA PHE A 28 -7.34 4.21 -17.76
C PHE A 28 -7.52 2.69 -17.73
N TYR A 29 -6.44 1.93 -17.51
CA TYR A 29 -6.54 0.49 -17.42
C TYR A 29 -7.30 0.04 -16.17
N ALA A 30 -7.22 0.77 -15.05
CA ALA A 30 -7.99 0.49 -13.85
C ALA A 30 -9.51 0.67 -14.09
N ILE A 31 -9.92 1.71 -14.83
CA ILE A 31 -11.32 1.92 -15.23
C ILE A 31 -11.80 0.78 -16.12
N LEU A 32 -11.04 0.43 -17.15
CA LEU A 32 -11.38 -0.69 -18.03
C LEU A 32 -11.48 -2.00 -17.24
N ASN A 33 -10.54 -2.23 -16.33
CA ASN A 33 -10.53 -3.39 -15.45
C ASN A 33 -11.79 -3.42 -14.57
N GLY A 34 -12.16 -2.29 -13.95
CA GLY A 34 -13.35 -2.17 -13.12
C GLY A 34 -14.64 -2.44 -13.90
N LEU A 35 -14.77 -1.89 -15.10
CA LEU A 35 -15.93 -2.13 -15.97
C LEU A 35 -16.06 -3.62 -16.34
N VAL A 36 -14.96 -4.22 -16.81
CA VAL A 36 -14.99 -5.63 -17.22
C VAL A 36 -15.19 -6.56 -16.03
N GLN A 37 -14.70 -6.19 -14.85
CA GLN A 37 -14.89 -6.99 -13.64
C GLN A 37 -16.36 -7.11 -13.23
N LEU A 38 -17.23 -6.14 -13.57
CA LEU A 38 -18.67 -6.24 -13.34
C LEU A 38 -19.33 -7.36 -14.18
N SER A 39 -18.72 -7.73 -15.29
CA SER A 39 -19.25 -8.81 -16.13
C SER A 39 -19.33 -10.15 -15.38
N VAL A 40 -18.46 -10.38 -14.38
CA VAL A 40 -18.43 -11.62 -13.62
C VAL A 40 -19.68 -11.79 -12.73
N PRO A 41 -20.00 -10.90 -11.77
CA PRO A 41 -21.18 -11.06 -10.94
C PRO A 41 -22.49 -11.00 -11.77
N LEU A 42 -22.59 -10.11 -12.75
CA LEU A 42 -23.76 -10.01 -13.62
C LEU A 42 -23.94 -11.25 -14.50
N GLY A 43 -22.82 -11.75 -15.05
CA GLY A 43 -22.85 -12.96 -15.86
C GLY A 43 -23.25 -14.20 -15.05
N ILE A 44 -22.69 -14.38 -13.86
CA ILE A 44 -23.06 -15.50 -12.97
C ILE A 44 -24.53 -15.41 -12.59
N GLN A 45 -25.02 -14.22 -12.19
CA GLN A 45 -26.43 -14.00 -11.87
C GLN A 45 -27.34 -14.36 -13.05
N SER A 46 -27.00 -13.92 -14.25
CA SER A 46 -27.75 -14.25 -15.47
C SER A 46 -27.74 -15.75 -15.76
N ILE A 47 -26.60 -16.44 -15.63
CA ILE A 47 -26.48 -17.89 -15.81
C ILE A 47 -27.40 -18.60 -14.81
N VAL A 48 -27.36 -18.24 -13.53
CA VAL A 48 -28.21 -18.82 -12.49
C VAL A 48 -29.70 -18.60 -12.82
N SER A 49 -30.08 -17.40 -13.25
CA SER A 49 -31.46 -17.09 -13.63
C SER A 49 -31.94 -17.93 -14.82
N PHE A 50 -31.12 -18.13 -15.84
CA PHE A 50 -31.45 -18.99 -16.99
C PHE A 50 -31.61 -20.48 -16.59
N VAL A 51 -30.72 -20.98 -15.72
CA VAL A 51 -30.79 -22.34 -15.23
C VAL A 51 -32.03 -22.58 -14.38
N MET A 52 -32.36 -21.64 -13.48
CA MET A 52 -33.58 -21.73 -12.63
C MET A 52 -34.86 -21.58 -13.45
N GLY A 53 -34.83 -20.80 -14.54
CA GLY A 53 -35.96 -20.64 -15.45
C GLY A 53 -36.20 -21.86 -16.40
N ALA A 54 -35.42 -22.92 -16.25
CA ALA A 54 -35.44 -24.13 -17.11
C ALA A 54 -35.30 -23.84 -18.61
N THR A 55 -34.78 -22.68 -18.98
CA THR A 55 -34.51 -22.29 -20.37
C THR A 55 -33.10 -22.72 -20.76
N MET A 56 -32.96 -23.99 -21.14
CA MET A 56 -31.73 -24.51 -21.73
C MET A 56 -31.56 -23.97 -23.14
N ALA A 57 -30.99 -22.77 -23.26
CA ALA A 57 -30.79 -22.12 -24.55
C ALA A 57 -29.30 -21.98 -24.86
N THR A 58 -28.96 -21.95 -26.16
CA THR A 58 -27.63 -21.60 -26.69
C THR A 58 -27.04 -20.35 -26.05
N SER A 59 -27.89 -19.44 -25.59
CA SER A 59 -27.53 -18.22 -24.85
C SER A 59 -26.65 -18.45 -23.63
N ILE A 60 -26.81 -19.58 -22.91
CA ILE A 60 -25.99 -19.90 -21.72
C ILE A 60 -24.51 -20.09 -22.12
N TYR A 61 -24.23 -20.77 -23.23
CA TYR A 61 -22.86 -20.98 -23.71
C TYR A 61 -22.19 -19.67 -24.10
N ILE A 62 -22.94 -18.77 -24.76
CA ILE A 62 -22.47 -17.43 -25.12
C ILE A 62 -22.16 -16.62 -23.86
N LEU A 63 -23.01 -16.69 -22.85
CA LEU A 63 -22.84 -15.97 -21.59
C LEU A 63 -21.63 -16.50 -20.80
N ILE A 64 -21.44 -17.82 -20.75
CA ILE A 64 -20.23 -18.43 -20.17
C ILE A 64 -18.98 -17.95 -20.90
N ALA A 65 -18.96 -17.98 -22.24
CA ALA A 65 -17.84 -17.48 -23.02
C ALA A 65 -17.54 -16.01 -22.73
N PHE A 66 -18.57 -15.17 -22.58
CA PHE A 66 -18.45 -13.77 -22.24
C PHE A 66 -17.84 -13.54 -20.84
N VAL A 67 -18.26 -14.31 -19.83
CA VAL A 67 -17.70 -14.26 -18.45
C VAL A 67 -16.24 -14.69 -18.45
N VAL A 68 -15.91 -15.78 -19.17
CA VAL A 68 -14.53 -16.28 -19.28
C VAL A 68 -13.63 -15.25 -19.97
N LEU A 69 -14.10 -14.66 -21.09
CA LEU A 69 -13.39 -13.60 -21.80
C LEU A 69 -13.19 -12.37 -20.89
N GLY A 70 -14.23 -11.97 -20.14
CA GLY A 70 -14.15 -10.89 -19.16
C GLY A 70 -13.08 -11.16 -18.11
N THR A 71 -13.05 -12.36 -17.55
CA THR A 71 -12.04 -12.76 -16.55
C THR A 71 -10.62 -12.70 -17.14
N TRP A 72 -10.45 -13.14 -18.37
CA TRP A 72 -9.16 -13.05 -19.08
C TRP A 72 -8.73 -11.58 -19.31
N LEU A 73 -9.65 -10.73 -19.75
CA LEU A 73 -9.39 -9.30 -19.95
C LEU A 73 -9.01 -8.58 -18.64
N VAL A 74 -9.67 -8.90 -17.54
CA VAL A 74 -9.30 -8.39 -16.19
C VAL A 74 -7.85 -8.71 -15.87
N GLY A 75 -7.43 -9.97 -16.09
CA GLY A 75 -6.04 -10.39 -15.92
C GLY A 75 -5.07 -9.61 -16.83
N TYR A 76 -5.42 -9.45 -18.09
CA TYR A 76 -4.62 -8.72 -19.07
C TYR A 76 -4.43 -7.25 -18.69
N PHE A 77 -5.49 -6.54 -18.30
CA PHE A 77 -5.37 -5.14 -17.87
C PHE A 77 -4.53 -5.00 -16.60
N ARG A 78 -4.68 -5.93 -15.65
CA ARG A 78 -3.86 -5.95 -14.43
C ARG A 78 -2.37 -6.13 -14.75
N LEU A 79 -2.03 -7.00 -15.70
CA LEU A 79 -0.65 -7.17 -16.16
C LEU A 79 -0.11 -5.88 -16.79
N LYS A 80 -0.91 -5.16 -17.59
CA LYS A 80 -0.52 -3.87 -18.18
C LYS A 80 -0.22 -2.83 -17.11
N VAL A 81 -1.05 -2.73 -16.08
CA VAL A 81 -0.81 -1.84 -14.94
C VAL A 81 0.49 -2.20 -14.22
N MET A 82 0.74 -3.49 -13.96
CA MET A 82 1.99 -3.95 -13.34
C MET A 82 3.23 -3.57 -14.15
N GLN A 83 3.19 -3.72 -15.50
CA GLN A 83 4.29 -3.33 -16.37
C GLN A 83 4.59 -1.83 -16.32
N ILE A 84 3.55 -0.99 -16.26
CA ILE A 84 3.73 0.46 -16.15
C ILE A 84 4.32 0.83 -14.78
N ILE A 85 3.85 0.20 -13.71
CA ILE A 85 4.35 0.43 -12.36
C ILE A 85 5.82 0.03 -12.24
N GLU A 86 6.21 -1.11 -12.80
CA GLU A 86 7.61 -1.56 -12.81
C GLU A 86 8.51 -0.52 -13.50
N LYS A 87 8.08 0.02 -14.63
CA LYS A 87 8.80 1.10 -15.31
C LYS A 87 8.94 2.35 -14.44
N ILE A 88 7.91 2.73 -13.70
CA ILE A 88 7.97 3.85 -12.76
C ILE A 88 8.96 3.56 -11.63
N GLN A 89 8.97 2.35 -11.10
CA GLN A 89 9.92 1.94 -10.05
C GLN A 89 11.37 2.05 -10.52
N GLN A 90 11.67 1.55 -11.70
CA GLN A 90 13.00 1.63 -12.29
C GLN A 90 13.47 3.08 -12.46
N LYS A 91 12.58 3.96 -12.94
CA LYS A 91 12.88 5.40 -13.05
C LYS A 91 13.16 6.03 -11.69
N ILE A 92 12.35 5.73 -10.68
CA ILE A 92 12.54 6.23 -9.31
C ILE A 92 13.91 5.79 -8.79
N PHE A 93 14.29 4.52 -8.97
CA PHE A 93 15.59 4.02 -8.51
C PHE A 93 16.74 4.78 -9.16
N VAL A 94 16.73 4.92 -10.47
CA VAL A 94 17.77 5.64 -11.22
C VAL A 94 17.86 7.11 -10.77
N GLU A 95 16.73 7.79 -10.63
CA GLU A 95 16.69 9.20 -10.23
C GLU A 95 17.27 9.38 -8.82
N PHE A 96 16.91 8.50 -7.88
CA PHE A 96 17.46 8.56 -6.51
C PHE A 96 18.95 8.21 -6.48
N ALA A 97 19.38 7.16 -7.20
CA ALA A 97 20.78 6.77 -7.27
C ALA A 97 21.66 7.92 -7.79
N LEU A 98 21.25 8.55 -8.89
CA LEU A 98 21.95 9.70 -9.44
C LEU A 98 21.92 10.91 -8.51
N ALA A 99 20.78 11.18 -7.86
CA ALA A 99 20.66 12.27 -6.91
C ALA A 99 21.56 12.07 -5.67
N PHE A 100 21.68 10.85 -5.17
CA PHE A 100 22.61 10.52 -4.08
C PHE A 100 24.04 10.69 -4.53
N ALA A 101 24.43 10.13 -5.69
CA ALA A 101 25.79 10.25 -6.23
C ALA A 101 26.18 11.71 -6.48
N GLU A 102 25.27 12.57 -6.92
CA GLU A 102 25.53 13.98 -7.15
C GLU A 102 25.62 14.78 -5.85
N LYS A 103 24.75 14.54 -4.88
CA LYS A 103 24.62 15.35 -3.67
C LYS A 103 25.61 14.96 -2.57
N LEU A 104 25.96 13.68 -2.47
CA LEU A 104 26.85 13.18 -1.42
C LEU A 104 28.20 13.93 -1.36
N PRO A 105 28.92 14.13 -2.49
CA PRO A 105 30.18 14.87 -2.47
C PRO A 105 30.02 16.37 -2.16
N LYS A 106 28.81 16.92 -2.33
CA LYS A 106 28.50 18.36 -2.10
C LYS A 106 28.07 18.63 -0.65
N LEU A 107 28.02 17.61 0.21
CA LEU A 107 27.64 17.79 1.61
C LEU A 107 28.67 18.63 2.36
N ASN A 108 28.20 19.60 3.14
CA ASN A 108 29.05 20.40 4.00
C ASN A 108 29.52 19.56 5.20
N LEU A 109 30.81 19.26 5.25
CA LEU A 109 31.44 18.44 6.30
C LEU A 109 31.23 19.01 7.72
N SER A 110 31.09 20.34 7.86
CA SER A 110 30.82 20.97 9.15
C SER A 110 29.41 20.68 9.66
N ALA A 111 28.41 20.60 8.75
CA ALA A 111 27.05 20.27 9.09
C ALA A 111 26.83 18.77 9.33
N THR A 112 27.68 17.93 8.70
CA THR A 112 27.59 16.47 8.80
C THR A 112 28.35 15.88 9.99
N ARG A 113 29.11 16.71 10.77
CA ARG A 113 29.79 16.24 11.99
C ARG A 113 28.89 15.55 13.02
N LYS A 114 27.58 15.83 12.99
CA LYS A 114 26.55 15.23 13.87
C LYS A 114 25.97 13.92 13.31
N TYR A 115 26.27 13.57 12.07
CA TYR A 115 25.69 12.43 11.38
C TYR A 115 26.81 11.48 10.94
N TYR A 116 26.59 10.20 11.11
CA TYR A 116 27.48 9.17 10.61
C TYR A 116 27.27 9.01 9.10
N LEU A 117 28.24 9.39 8.29
CA LEU A 117 28.11 9.39 6.81
C LEU A 117 27.72 8.02 6.21
N PRO A 118 28.29 6.88 6.66
CA PRO A 118 27.87 5.57 6.19
C PRO A 118 26.39 5.29 6.44
N GLU A 119 25.83 5.71 7.58
CA GLU A 119 24.39 5.61 7.87
C GLU A 119 23.54 6.37 6.84
N LEU A 120 23.96 7.58 6.42
CA LEU A 120 23.28 8.34 5.37
C LEU A 120 23.29 7.60 4.03
N VAL A 121 24.37 6.89 3.71
CA VAL A 121 24.46 6.03 2.50
C VAL A 121 23.53 4.84 2.62
N ASN A 122 23.45 4.21 3.78
CA ASN A 122 22.54 3.07 4.00
C ASN A 122 21.06 3.46 3.85
N ARG A 123 20.68 4.70 4.21
CA ARG A 123 19.34 5.24 3.94
C ARG A 123 18.99 5.26 2.44
N PHE A 124 19.97 5.15 1.54
CA PHE A 124 19.68 4.92 0.11
C PHE A 124 18.86 3.66 -0.12
N PHE A 125 19.06 2.60 0.67
CA PHE A 125 18.26 1.39 0.55
C PHE A 125 16.80 1.55 0.95
N ASP A 126 16.43 2.64 1.67
CA ASP A 126 15.02 3.00 1.87
C ASP A 126 14.33 3.38 0.55
N THR A 127 15.08 3.72 -0.49
CA THR A 127 14.54 3.91 -1.84
C THR A 127 13.79 2.67 -2.33
N GLN A 128 14.25 1.47 -1.98
CA GLN A 128 13.55 0.23 -2.34
C GLN A 128 12.20 0.11 -1.60
N ASN A 129 12.15 0.50 -0.33
CA ASN A 129 10.89 0.54 0.43
C ASN A 129 9.93 1.58 -0.15
N LEU A 130 10.47 2.73 -0.56
CA LEU A 130 9.72 3.77 -1.25
C LEU A 130 9.14 3.28 -2.58
N GLN A 131 9.93 2.59 -3.41
CA GLN A 131 9.47 1.99 -4.66
C GLN A 131 8.31 1.02 -4.43
N LYS A 132 8.45 0.10 -3.46
CA LYS A 132 7.40 -0.85 -3.09
C LYS A 132 6.15 -0.13 -2.60
N GLY A 133 6.30 0.91 -1.79
CA GLY A 133 5.19 1.73 -1.28
C GLY A 133 4.44 2.45 -2.39
N ILE A 134 5.15 3.14 -3.29
CA ILE A 134 4.55 3.82 -4.45
C ILE A 134 3.83 2.83 -5.35
N SER A 135 4.44 1.67 -5.61
CA SER A 135 3.80 0.62 -6.40
C SER A 135 2.49 0.16 -5.82
N LYS A 136 2.48 -0.09 -4.52
CA LYS A 136 1.27 -0.51 -3.81
C LYS A 136 0.19 0.56 -3.89
N ILE A 137 0.54 1.83 -3.70
CA ILE A 137 -0.38 2.96 -3.81
C ILE A 137 -0.94 3.06 -5.25
N LEU A 138 -0.09 3.00 -6.27
CA LEU A 138 -0.50 3.13 -7.67
C LEU A 138 -1.32 1.94 -8.19
N LEU A 139 -1.10 0.74 -7.66
CA LEU A 139 -1.85 -0.46 -8.07
C LEU A 139 -3.16 -0.59 -7.30
N GLU A 140 -3.11 -0.47 -5.98
CA GLU A 140 -4.24 -0.82 -5.11
C GLU A 140 -5.26 0.31 -5.00
N ILE A 141 -4.81 1.57 -4.84
CA ILE A 141 -5.74 2.68 -4.61
C ILE A 141 -6.66 2.94 -5.82
N PRO A 142 -6.15 3.11 -7.06
CA PRO A 142 -7.05 3.30 -8.21
C PRO A 142 -7.99 2.13 -8.42
N THR A 143 -7.48 0.90 -8.28
CA THR A 143 -8.28 -0.30 -8.44
C THR A 143 -9.39 -0.37 -7.39
N ALA A 144 -9.08 -0.12 -6.11
CA ALA A 144 -10.05 -0.12 -5.02
C ALA A 144 -11.11 0.98 -5.18
N LEU A 145 -10.70 2.21 -5.54
CA LEU A 145 -11.63 3.32 -5.75
C LEU A 145 -12.63 3.01 -6.88
N ILE A 146 -12.13 2.47 -7.97
CA ILE A 146 -12.96 2.12 -9.12
C ILE A 146 -13.90 0.95 -8.78
N GLN A 147 -13.43 -0.06 -8.06
CA GLN A 147 -14.26 -1.17 -7.59
C GLN A 147 -15.37 -0.70 -6.65
N ILE A 148 -15.06 0.19 -5.71
CA ILE A 148 -16.06 0.78 -4.82
C ILE A 148 -17.11 1.55 -5.63
N LEU A 149 -16.69 2.40 -6.56
CA LEU A 149 -17.58 3.21 -7.39
C LEU A 149 -18.52 2.32 -8.22
N PHE A 150 -17.98 1.35 -8.94
CA PHE A 150 -18.80 0.44 -9.73
C PHE A 150 -19.63 -0.51 -8.89
N GLY A 151 -19.13 -0.94 -7.73
CA GLY A 151 -19.90 -1.76 -6.79
C GLY A 151 -21.12 -1.01 -6.25
N ILE A 152 -20.98 0.26 -5.84
CA ILE A 152 -22.08 1.10 -5.39
C ILE A 152 -23.07 1.36 -6.54
N LEU A 153 -22.55 1.64 -7.74
CA LEU A 153 -23.39 1.87 -8.92
C LEU A 153 -24.20 0.62 -9.25
N LEU A 154 -23.61 -0.56 -9.21
CA LEU A 154 -24.32 -1.82 -9.44
C LEU A 154 -25.40 -2.05 -8.37
N LEU A 155 -25.08 -1.84 -7.10
CA LEU A 155 -26.06 -1.97 -6.02
C LEU A 155 -27.20 -0.96 -6.14
N SER A 156 -26.94 0.24 -6.65
CA SER A 156 -27.94 1.29 -6.84
C SER A 156 -29.02 0.91 -7.86
N PHE A 157 -28.71 0.05 -8.83
CA PHE A 157 -29.70 -0.50 -9.78
C PHE A 157 -30.74 -1.41 -9.11
N TYR A 158 -30.38 -2.03 -7.98
CA TYR A 158 -31.36 -2.82 -7.22
C TYR A 158 -32.26 -1.95 -6.35
N HIS A 159 -31.68 -0.96 -5.64
CA HIS A 159 -32.46 -0.01 -4.86
C HIS A 159 -31.66 1.28 -4.54
N PRO A 160 -32.26 2.48 -4.66
CA PRO A 160 -31.58 3.77 -4.41
C PRO A 160 -30.98 3.93 -3.00
N TRP A 161 -31.51 3.26 -1.99
CA TRP A 161 -30.95 3.26 -0.63
C TRP A 161 -29.50 2.76 -0.55
N PHE A 162 -29.09 1.91 -1.50
CA PHE A 162 -27.69 1.45 -1.55
C PHE A 162 -26.70 2.56 -1.93
N LEU A 163 -27.14 3.64 -2.57
CA LEU A 163 -26.28 4.83 -2.77
C LEU A 163 -25.98 5.52 -1.44
N VAL A 164 -27.00 5.71 -0.60
CA VAL A 164 -26.84 6.33 0.72
C VAL A 164 -25.93 5.45 1.60
N PHE A 165 -26.17 4.15 1.59
CA PHE A 165 -25.34 3.18 2.29
C PHE A 165 -23.88 3.21 1.81
N GLY A 166 -23.65 3.23 0.51
CA GLY A 166 -22.30 3.32 -0.08
C GLY A 166 -21.58 4.62 0.30
N ALA A 167 -22.28 5.75 0.28
CA ALA A 167 -21.72 7.04 0.73
C ALA A 167 -21.31 6.98 2.21
N LEU A 168 -22.16 6.40 3.08
CA LEU A 168 -21.87 6.23 4.49
C LEU A 168 -20.63 5.34 4.70
N VAL A 169 -20.51 4.24 3.96
CA VAL A 169 -19.33 3.36 3.99
C VAL A 169 -18.06 4.13 3.64
N ILE A 170 -18.07 4.94 2.58
CA ILE A 170 -16.92 5.75 2.17
C ILE A 170 -16.53 6.73 3.29
N ILE A 171 -17.49 7.43 3.89
CA ILE A 171 -17.25 8.38 4.98
C ILE A 171 -16.60 7.66 6.17
N CYS A 172 -17.12 6.50 6.57
CA CYS A 172 -16.57 5.71 7.65
C CYS A 172 -15.13 5.26 7.36
N VAL A 173 -14.83 4.81 6.15
CA VAL A 173 -13.47 4.41 5.73
C VAL A 173 -12.52 5.60 5.83
N ILE A 174 -12.89 6.77 5.31
CA ILE A 174 -12.08 8.00 5.40
C ILE A 174 -11.80 8.35 6.86
N PHE A 175 -12.82 8.24 7.73
CA PHE A 175 -12.70 8.53 9.16
C PHE A 175 -11.72 7.59 9.85
N ILE A 176 -11.82 6.27 9.60
CA ILE A 176 -10.90 5.26 10.15
C ILE A 176 -9.45 5.56 9.74
N PHE A 177 -9.21 5.82 8.45
CA PHE A 177 -7.87 6.16 7.97
C PHE A 177 -7.35 7.45 8.59
N ARG A 178 -8.17 8.49 8.67
CA ARG A 178 -7.79 9.78 9.25
C ARG A 178 -7.36 9.66 10.71
N PHE A 179 -8.08 8.84 11.48
CA PHE A 179 -7.84 8.66 12.91
C PHE A 179 -6.56 7.86 13.19
N THR A 180 -6.24 6.87 12.35
CA THR A 180 -5.12 5.94 12.60
C THR A 180 -3.81 6.36 11.92
N MET A 181 -3.87 7.26 10.93
CA MET A 181 -2.73 7.61 10.08
C MET A 181 -1.57 8.25 10.85
N GLU A 182 -1.84 9.21 11.73
CA GLU A 182 -0.79 9.95 12.45
C GLU A 182 0.02 9.04 13.37
N SER A 183 -0.66 8.19 14.13
CA SER A 183 -0.02 7.21 15.02
C SER A 183 0.81 6.20 14.23
N GLY A 184 0.30 5.73 13.09
CA GLY A 184 1.00 4.80 12.21
C GLY A 184 2.27 5.38 11.62
N ILE A 185 2.22 6.62 11.13
CA ILE A 185 3.41 7.30 10.56
C ILE A 185 4.45 7.53 11.64
N LYS A 186 4.07 8.07 12.80
CA LYS A 186 5.01 8.34 13.89
C LYS A 186 5.73 7.07 14.34
N SER A 187 4.99 6.02 14.68
CA SER A 187 5.58 4.76 15.13
C SER A 187 6.47 4.08 14.07
N SER A 188 6.16 4.25 12.78
CA SER A 188 6.99 3.74 11.68
C SER A 188 8.31 4.50 11.55
N ILE A 189 8.33 5.81 11.81
CA ILE A 189 9.54 6.63 11.80
C ILE A 189 10.43 6.23 12.98
N ASP A 190 9.86 6.14 14.17
CA ASP A 190 10.59 5.76 15.40
C ASP A 190 11.24 4.38 15.24
N GLU A 191 10.51 3.38 14.71
CA GLU A 191 11.05 2.05 14.39
C GLU A 191 12.22 2.14 13.37
N SER A 192 12.06 2.95 12.32
CA SER A 192 13.09 3.09 11.28
C SER A 192 14.37 3.71 11.84
N ASP A 193 14.27 4.72 12.69
CA ASP A 193 15.44 5.37 13.30
C ASP A 193 16.22 4.39 14.18
N LYS A 194 15.54 3.55 14.96
CA LYS A 194 16.20 2.52 15.78
C LYS A 194 16.82 1.40 14.95
N LYS A 195 16.19 1.03 13.85
CA LYS A 195 16.77 0.07 12.88
C LYS A 195 18.12 0.58 12.36
N TYR A 196 18.23 1.86 12.03
CA TYR A 196 19.49 2.45 11.55
C TYR A 196 20.52 2.64 12.65
N ASP A 197 20.12 2.88 13.90
CA ASP A 197 21.03 2.88 15.06
C ASP A 197 21.71 1.51 15.25
N VAL A 198 20.98 0.41 15.08
CA VAL A 198 21.55 -0.95 15.10
C VAL A 198 22.50 -1.15 13.90
N ALA A 199 22.11 -0.72 12.71
CA ALA A 199 22.94 -0.89 11.51
C ALA A 199 24.27 -0.12 11.62
N SER A 200 24.23 1.14 12.04
CA SER A 200 25.44 1.97 12.22
C SER A 200 26.37 1.40 13.28
N TRP A 201 25.84 0.82 14.37
CA TRP A 201 26.65 0.14 15.36
C TRP A 201 27.39 -1.10 14.82
N ILE A 202 26.71 -1.89 14.00
CA ILE A 202 27.33 -3.05 13.33
C ILE A 202 28.45 -2.59 12.36
N GLU A 203 28.24 -1.47 11.67
CA GLU A 203 29.27 -0.86 10.80
C GLU A 203 30.48 -0.37 11.61
N ASP A 204 30.25 0.25 12.77
CA ASP A 204 31.32 0.68 13.67
C ASP A 204 32.14 -0.52 14.17
N ILE A 205 31.50 -1.64 14.50
CA ILE A 205 32.18 -2.88 14.84
C ILE A 205 33.03 -3.36 13.68
N ALA A 206 32.48 -3.36 12.46
CA ALA A 206 33.20 -3.79 11.26
C ALA A 206 34.39 -2.89 10.94
N ALA A 207 34.22 -1.57 11.04
CA ALA A 207 35.28 -0.58 10.86
C ALA A 207 36.39 -0.72 11.90
N SER A 208 36.05 -1.10 13.13
CA SER A 208 36.95 -1.21 14.27
C SER A 208 37.41 -2.67 14.56
N ILE A 209 37.29 -3.59 13.60
CA ILE A 209 37.50 -5.02 13.80
C ILE A 209 38.88 -5.36 14.37
N LYS A 210 39.91 -4.59 14.00
CA LYS A 210 41.27 -4.77 14.55
C LYS A 210 41.33 -4.48 16.04
N THR A 211 40.65 -3.42 16.49
CA THR A 211 40.58 -3.04 17.89
C THR A 211 39.86 -4.11 18.73
N PHE A 212 38.76 -4.65 18.21
CA PHE A 212 37.99 -5.71 18.87
C PHE A 212 38.81 -7.03 18.93
N LYS A 213 39.61 -7.37 17.86
CA LYS A 213 40.45 -8.57 17.88
C LYS A 213 41.62 -8.47 18.84
N LEU A 214 42.17 -7.28 19.07
CA LEU A 214 43.27 -7.05 19.99
C LEU A 214 42.83 -6.99 21.46
N ASN A 215 41.62 -6.51 21.71
CA ASN A 215 41.06 -6.46 23.03
C ASN A 215 40.19 -7.69 23.33
N SER A 216 40.83 -8.78 23.74
CA SER A 216 40.17 -10.08 23.97
C SER A 216 39.13 -10.09 25.14
N LYS A 217 38.90 -9.00 25.87
CA LYS A 217 37.88 -8.87 26.94
C LYS A 217 36.54 -8.38 26.41
N THR A 218 35.92 -9.10 25.50
CA THR A 218 35.02 -8.49 24.55
C THR A 218 33.56 -8.88 24.63
N GLY A 219 32.95 -8.75 25.80
CA GLY A 219 31.48 -8.67 25.89
C GLY A 219 30.89 -7.31 25.51
N ALA A 220 31.70 -6.24 25.43
CA ALA A 220 31.21 -4.86 25.23
C ALA A 220 30.51 -4.63 23.89
N HIS A 221 30.95 -5.26 22.80
CA HIS A 221 30.30 -5.15 21.51
C HIS A 221 28.95 -5.88 21.49
N LEU A 222 28.86 -7.03 22.17
CA LEU A 222 27.58 -7.77 22.29
C LEU A 222 26.60 -7.02 23.17
N SER A 223 27.02 -6.50 24.35
CA SER A 223 26.13 -5.73 25.21
C SER A 223 25.67 -4.44 24.55
N GLY A 224 26.53 -3.75 23.79
CA GLY A 224 26.16 -2.57 23.03
C GLY A 224 25.19 -2.87 21.88
N THR A 225 25.31 -4.06 21.25
CA THR A 225 24.36 -4.54 20.25
C THR A 225 23.02 -4.88 20.90
N ASP A 226 23.04 -5.61 22.01
CA ASP A 226 21.85 -6.04 22.74
C ASP A 226 21.01 -4.83 23.17
N GLU A 227 21.64 -3.81 23.76
CA GLU A 227 20.93 -2.57 24.18
C GLU A 227 20.21 -1.88 23.00
N ARG A 228 20.85 -1.81 21.83
CA ARG A 228 20.25 -1.20 20.63
C ARG A 228 19.15 -2.06 20.02
N VAL A 229 19.34 -3.37 19.99
CA VAL A 229 18.35 -4.33 19.51
C VAL A 229 17.11 -4.30 20.42
N VAL A 230 17.26 -4.25 21.74
CA VAL A 230 16.13 -4.13 22.67
C VAL A 230 15.32 -2.85 22.37
N LYS A 231 15.98 -1.70 22.21
CA LYS A 231 15.30 -0.44 21.85
C LYS A 231 14.57 -0.53 20.51
N TYR A 232 15.19 -1.15 19.50
CA TYR A 232 14.53 -1.41 18.22
C TYR A 232 13.30 -2.30 18.36
N LEU A 233 13.40 -3.38 19.14
CA LEU A 233 12.28 -4.31 19.36
C LEU A 233 11.12 -3.66 20.12
N ASP A 234 11.39 -2.75 21.04
CA ASP A 234 10.37 -1.98 21.75
C ASP A 234 9.59 -1.08 20.80
N ASP A 235 10.28 -0.32 19.94
CA ASP A 235 9.65 0.56 18.96
C ASP A 235 8.92 -0.27 17.87
N ARG A 236 9.51 -1.37 17.41
CA ARG A 236 8.87 -2.31 16.49
C ARG A 236 7.59 -2.91 17.09
N THR A 237 7.62 -3.30 18.36
CA THR A 237 6.44 -3.82 19.06
C THR A 237 5.37 -2.74 19.22
N SER A 238 5.79 -1.50 19.46
CA SER A 238 4.88 -0.36 19.54
C SER A 238 4.21 -0.09 18.18
N HIS A 239 4.99 -0.07 17.09
CA HIS A 239 4.45 0.04 15.73
C HIS A 239 3.50 -1.11 15.40
N PHE A 240 3.88 -2.35 15.73
CA PHE A 240 3.04 -3.53 15.50
C PHE A 240 1.70 -3.45 16.25
N ARG A 241 1.67 -2.92 17.48
CA ARG A 241 0.41 -2.68 18.21
C ARG A 241 -0.52 -1.73 17.48
N VAL A 242 0.01 -0.67 16.87
CA VAL A 242 -0.78 0.26 16.03
C VAL A 242 -1.37 -0.47 14.81
N LEU A 243 -0.56 -1.27 14.11
CA LEU A 243 -1.03 -2.06 12.97
C LEU A 243 -2.11 -3.07 13.37
N VAL A 244 -1.94 -3.78 14.51
CA VAL A 244 -2.94 -4.71 15.03
C VAL A 244 -4.25 -3.99 15.37
N PHE A 245 -4.18 -2.81 15.98
CA PHE A 245 -5.36 -2.00 16.25
C PHE A 245 -6.09 -1.58 14.96
N GLN A 246 -5.36 -1.11 13.95
CA GLN A 246 -5.92 -0.78 12.63
C GLN A 246 -6.60 -1.99 12.00
N TYR A 247 -5.94 -3.13 12.02
CA TYR A 247 -6.49 -4.37 11.45
C TYR A 247 -7.75 -4.85 12.16
N LYS A 248 -7.77 -4.82 13.49
CA LYS A 248 -8.96 -5.13 14.29
C LYS A 248 -10.13 -4.19 13.96
N THR A 249 -9.86 -2.90 13.80
CA THR A 249 -10.88 -1.90 13.45
C THR A 249 -11.46 -2.17 12.05
N ILE A 250 -10.61 -2.52 11.08
CA ILE A 250 -11.04 -2.88 9.72
C ILE A 250 -11.90 -4.15 9.74
N ILE A 251 -11.52 -5.17 10.51
CA ILE A 251 -12.32 -6.41 10.64
C ILE A 251 -13.67 -6.10 11.26
N ALA A 252 -13.71 -5.37 12.37
CA ALA A 252 -14.97 -5.00 13.04
C ALA A 252 -15.89 -4.22 12.08
N PHE A 253 -15.32 -3.25 11.36
CA PHE A 253 -16.04 -2.48 10.35
C PHE A 253 -16.61 -3.36 9.24
N LYS A 254 -15.80 -4.29 8.71
CA LYS A 254 -16.23 -5.25 7.68
C LYS A 254 -17.41 -6.12 8.16
N VAL A 255 -17.34 -6.61 9.40
CA VAL A 255 -18.41 -7.43 9.99
C VAL A 255 -19.71 -6.61 10.12
N ILE A 256 -19.63 -5.37 10.64
CA ILE A 256 -20.78 -4.47 10.79
C ILE A 256 -21.42 -4.17 9.44
N ILE A 257 -20.62 -3.79 8.43
CA ILE A 257 -21.12 -3.51 7.08
C ILE A 257 -21.80 -4.73 6.48
N THR A 258 -21.22 -5.91 6.62
CA THR A 258 -21.81 -7.14 6.09
C THR A 258 -23.16 -7.42 6.75
N LEU A 259 -23.24 -7.28 8.06
CA LEU A 259 -24.49 -7.47 8.80
C LEU A 259 -25.55 -6.45 8.35
N VAL A 260 -25.21 -5.17 8.30
CA VAL A 260 -26.14 -4.10 7.89
C VAL A 260 -26.62 -4.31 6.44
N MET A 261 -25.70 -4.69 5.54
CA MET A 261 -26.02 -4.97 4.14
C MET A 261 -26.99 -6.15 4.00
N LEU A 262 -26.79 -7.23 4.76
CA LEU A 262 -27.67 -8.40 4.75
C LEU A 262 -29.05 -8.03 5.30
N VAL A 263 -29.13 -7.30 6.41
CA VAL A 263 -30.40 -6.87 7.02
C VAL A 263 -31.17 -5.95 6.06
N ILE A 264 -30.53 -4.91 5.52
CA ILE A 264 -31.18 -4.00 4.56
C ILE A 264 -31.59 -4.76 3.30
N GLY A 265 -30.71 -5.59 2.74
CA GLY A 265 -31.00 -6.37 1.53
C GLY A 265 -32.19 -7.31 1.72
N THR A 266 -32.24 -8.02 2.85
CA THR A 266 -33.36 -8.91 3.18
C THR A 266 -34.66 -8.12 3.37
N TYR A 267 -34.61 -7.00 4.10
CA TYR A 267 -35.79 -6.14 4.30
C TYR A 267 -36.35 -5.61 2.98
N LEU A 268 -35.49 -5.15 2.08
CA LEU A 268 -35.89 -4.62 0.76
C LEU A 268 -36.36 -5.69 -0.22
N LEU A 269 -35.99 -6.96 -0.01
CA LEU A 269 -36.49 -8.07 -0.83
C LEU A 269 -37.84 -8.58 -0.38
N VAL A 270 -38.18 -8.43 0.92
CA VAL A 270 -39.46 -8.93 1.50
C VAL A 270 -40.57 -7.90 1.38
N ASN A 271 -40.27 -6.60 1.31
CA ASN A 271 -41.21 -5.52 1.15
C ASN A 271 -41.14 -4.88 -0.23
#